data_596ce9713e55c9588502621717e52520
#
_entry.id   596ce9713e55c9588502621717e52520
#
_cell.length_a   1.000
_cell.length_b   1.000
_cell.length_c   1.000
_cell.angle_alpha   90.00
_cell.angle_beta   90.00
_cell.angle_gamma   90.00
#
_symmetry.space_group_name_H-M   'P 1'
#
loop_
_entity.id
_entity.type
_entity.pdbx_description
1 polymer ?
#
loop_
_entity_poly.entity_id
_entity_poly.type
_entity_poly.pdbx_seq_one_letter_code
_entity_poly.pdbx_strand_id
1 'polypeptide(L)'
;MINNGIFSQQAYEECIHQTTGLIHEADAILIGAGAGLSTAAGLQYGGKRFKENFGEFIQKYGAYYMTDMYSAGFYPYPSEEAKWGYWSKHALMNRFEISALPLYKQLYDIVRQKNYFVITTNVDHQFYKAGFSEKNIFAIQGDYGKIQCRKGCHPKTYNAERLFRKMDAVRRDCLIPTELVPKCPICGGRMAMNLRCDNYFVEDETWHKAADRYVEFLTQHKGKKVVLWELGVGFNTPVIIRWPFEKMVRENKSYSLIRLNMHEAAVPEDIEERAIGIDGDMAKVIMKIRGLIV
;
A
#
# COMPACT_ATOMS: atom_id res chain seq x y z
N MET A 1 -11.31 -18.79 23.28
CA MET A 1 -10.36 -19.67 22.54
C MET A 1 -10.85 -19.70 21.09
N ILE A 2 -10.20 -18.93 20.24
CA ILE A 2 -10.57 -18.84 18.82
C ILE A 2 -10.07 -20.12 18.17
N ASN A 3 -11.00 -20.98 17.79
CA ASN A 3 -10.73 -22.18 17.02
C ASN A 3 -10.21 -21.77 15.65
N ASN A 4 -8.98 -22.14 15.30
CA ASN A 4 -8.43 -22.18 13.96
C ASN A 4 -9.14 -23.27 13.13
N GLY A 5 -10.46 -23.24 13.06
CA GLY A 5 -11.29 -24.14 12.29
C GLY A 5 -11.65 -23.50 10.97
N ILE A 6 -11.32 -24.16 9.89
CA ILE A 6 -11.88 -24.00 8.55
C ILE A 6 -13.34 -23.55 8.69
N PHE A 7 -13.64 -22.28 8.36
CA PHE A 7 -15.02 -21.83 8.24
C PHE A 7 -15.76 -22.84 7.36
N SER A 8 -16.93 -23.32 7.82
CA SER A 8 -17.76 -24.12 6.93
C SER A 8 -18.01 -23.28 5.66
N GLN A 9 -18.14 -23.92 4.50
CA GLN A 9 -18.46 -23.23 3.25
C GLN A 9 -19.66 -22.29 3.42
N GLN A 10 -20.64 -22.70 4.22
CA GLN A 10 -21.84 -21.93 4.51
C GLN A 10 -21.52 -20.65 5.31
N ALA A 11 -20.69 -20.73 6.35
CA ALA A 11 -20.28 -19.54 7.13
C ALA A 11 -19.48 -18.54 6.27
N TYR A 12 -18.65 -19.05 5.37
CA TYR A 12 -17.91 -18.20 4.43
C TYR A 12 -18.85 -17.45 3.47
N GLU A 13 -19.82 -18.14 2.86
CA GLU A 13 -20.80 -17.50 1.96
C GLU A 13 -21.67 -16.49 2.71
N GLU A 14 -22.03 -16.77 3.95
CA GLU A 14 -22.77 -15.83 4.79
C GLU A 14 -21.96 -14.56 5.06
N CYS A 15 -20.67 -14.66 5.39
CA CYS A 15 -19.77 -13.49 5.53
C CYS A 15 -19.69 -12.66 4.25
N ILE A 16 -19.66 -13.31 3.08
CA ILE A 16 -19.67 -12.60 1.78
C ILE A 16 -20.99 -11.84 1.59
N HIS A 17 -22.14 -12.46 1.87
CA HIS A 17 -23.43 -11.80 1.74
C HIS A 17 -23.58 -10.61 2.72
N GLN A 18 -23.20 -10.80 3.98
CA GLN A 18 -23.21 -9.72 4.97
C GLN A 18 -22.29 -8.56 4.56
N THR A 19 -21.08 -8.87 4.11
CA THR A 19 -20.12 -7.87 3.57
C THR A 19 -20.70 -7.11 2.41
N THR A 20 -21.34 -7.81 1.46
CA THR A 20 -21.99 -7.21 0.29
C THR A 20 -23.13 -6.28 0.70
N GLY A 21 -23.96 -6.71 1.67
CA GLY A 21 -25.03 -5.92 2.25
C GLY A 21 -24.50 -4.62 2.89
N LEU A 22 -23.46 -4.70 3.72
CA LEU A 22 -22.85 -3.51 4.33
C LEU A 22 -22.31 -2.53 3.28
N ILE A 23 -21.63 -3.02 2.25
CA ILE A 23 -21.11 -2.17 1.15
C ILE A 23 -22.26 -1.53 0.39
N HIS A 24 -23.35 -2.28 0.12
CA HIS A 24 -24.52 -1.77 -0.59
C HIS A 24 -25.24 -0.66 0.18
N GLU A 25 -25.40 -0.83 1.49
CA GLU A 25 -26.10 0.13 2.36
C GLU A 25 -25.24 1.32 2.79
N ALA A 26 -23.93 1.28 2.59
CA ALA A 26 -23.03 2.34 3.02
C ALA A 26 -23.29 3.66 2.30
N ASP A 27 -23.37 4.74 3.07
CA ASP A 27 -23.33 6.12 2.58
C ASP A 27 -21.94 6.49 2.08
N ALA A 28 -20.90 5.90 2.71
CA ALA A 28 -19.50 6.09 2.33
C ALA A 28 -18.66 4.89 2.69
N ILE A 29 -17.55 4.70 1.95
CA ILE A 29 -16.58 3.62 2.15
C ILE A 29 -15.19 4.21 2.33
N LEU A 30 -14.56 3.94 3.48
CA LEU A 30 -13.15 4.23 3.71
C LEU A 30 -12.33 2.96 3.55
N ILE A 31 -11.55 2.90 2.48
CA ILE A 31 -10.62 1.78 2.24
C ILE A 31 -9.32 2.05 2.98
N GLY A 32 -8.89 1.09 3.80
CA GLY A 32 -7.57 1.04 4.42
C GLY A 32 -6.75 -0.10 3.84
N ALA A 33 -5.67 0.19 3.10
CA ALA A 33 -4.93 -0.84 2.39
C ALA A 33 -3.47 -0.93 2.82
N GLY A 34 -3.02 -2.16 3.10
CA GLY A 34 -1.64 -2.51 3.40
C GLY A 34 -1.02 -3.44 2.34
N ALA A 35 0.23 -3.85 2.58
CA ALA A 35 1.03 -4.64 1.65
C ALA A 35 0.38 -5.98 1.25
N GLY A 36 -0.47 -6.55 2.11
CA GLY A 36 -1.22 -7.77 1.81
C GLY A 36 -2.14 -7.65 0.59
N LEU A 37 -2.70 -6.45 0.31
CA LEU A 37 -3.49 -6.22 -0.90
C LEU A 37 -2.63 -6.34 -2.16
N SER A 38 -1.45 -5.72 -2.18
CA SER A 38 -0.53 -5.81 -3.32
C SER A 38 -0.01 -7.24 -3.52
N THR A 39 0.27 -7.94 -2.41
CA THR A 39 0.67 -9.36 -2.45
C THR A 39 -0.44 -10.24 -3.05
N ALA A 40 -1.68 -10.07 -2.61
CA ALA A 40 -2.85 -10.77 -3.14
C ALA A 40 -3.11 -10.43 -4.62
N ALA A 41 -2.77 -9.22 -5.05
CA ALA A 41 -2.84 -8.80 -6.45
C ALA A 41 -1.71 -9.37 -7.32
N GLY A 42 -0.75 -10.12 -6.75
CA GLY A 42 0.39 -10.72 -7.45
C GLY A 42 1.69 -9.93 -7.38
N LEU A 43 1.73 -8.79 -6.69
CA LEU A 43 2.94 -7.99 -6.50
C LEU A 43 3.78 -8.53 -5.34
N GLN A 44 4.25 -9.76 -5.48
CA GLN A 44 5.08 -10.41 -4.47
C GLN A 44 6.50 -9.85 -4.49
N TYR A 45 7.03 -9.47 -3.31
CA TYR A 45 8.39 -8.92 -3.17
C TYR A 45 9.45 -9.99 -2.91
N GLY A 46 9.04 -11.19 -2.52
CA GLY A 46 9.94 -12.31 -2.24
C GLY A 46 9.85 -13.45 -3.26
N GLY A 47 10.44 -14.59 -2.90
CA GLY A 47 10.33 -15.83 -3.61
C GLY A 47 10.89 -15.81 -5.04
N LYS A 48 10.19 -16.49 -5.96
CA LYS A 48 10.62 -16.66 -7.34
C LYS A 48 10.80 -15.31 -8.06
N ARG A 49 9.84 -14.39 -7.91
CA ARG A 49 9.87 -13.08 -8.57
C ARG A 49 11.10 -12.26 -8.19
N PHE A 50 11.50 -12.28 -6.92
CA PHE A 50 12.71 -11.60 -6.47
C PHE A 50 13.96 -12.26 -7.06
N LYS A 51 14.08 -13.58 -6.97
CA LYS A 51 15.25 -14.32 -7.47
C LYS A 51 15.46 -14.12 -8.98
N GLU A 52 14.40 -14.16 -9.78
CA GLU A 52 14.47 -14.00 -11.23
C GLU A 52 14.85 -12.58 -11.65
N ASN A 53 14.37 -11.57 -10.93
CA ASN A 53 14.59 -10.18 -11.33
C ASN A 53 15.82 -9.53 -10.69
N PHE A 54 16.23 -10.00 -9.50
CA PHE A 54 17.36 -9.41 -8.74
C PHE A 54 18.52 -10.37 -8.51
N GLY A 55 18.62 -11.43 -9.32
CA GLY A 55 19.68 -12.46 -9.20
C GLY A 55 21.09 -11.86 -9.21
N GLU A 56 21.35 -10.84 -10.01
CA GLU A 56 22.64 -10.12 -10.06
C GLU A 56 22.99 -9.45 -8.72
N PHE A 57 22.00 -8.86 -8.05
CA PHE A 57 22.17 -8.26 -6.72
C PHE A 57 22.36 -9.33 -5.64
N ILE A 58 21.61 -10.43 -5.72
CA ILE A 58 21.76 -11.57 -4.80
C ILE A 58 23.14 -12.16 -4.92
N GLN A 59 23.65 -12.36 -6.14
CA GLN A 59 24.99 -12.87 -6.38
C GLN A 59 26.09 -11.94 -5.84
N LYS A 60 25.93 -10.63 -6.04
CA LYS A 60 26.95 -9.64 -5.67
C LYS A 60 26.98 -9.33 -4.17
N TYR A 61 25.81 -9.21 -3.52
CA TYR A 61 25.70 -8.75 -2.13
C TYR A 61 25.37 -9.86 -1.13
N GLY A 62 25.12 -11.08 -1.60
CA GLY A 62 24.90 -12.28 -0.81
C GLY A 62 23.46 -12.58 -0.48
N ALA A 63 23.07 -13.85 -0.67
CA ALA A 63 21.70 -14.33 -0.46
C ALA A 63 21.22 -14.19 0.99
N TYR A 64 22.12 -14.11 1.96
CA TYR A 64 21.79 -13.95 3.37
C TYR A 64 21.13 -12.59 3.65
N TYR A 65 21.56 -11.52 2.96
CA TYR A 65 21.05 -10.16 3.11
C TYR A 65 19.97 -9.80 2.08
N MET A 66 20.03 -10.44 0.90
CA MET A 66 19.09 -10.23 -0.20
C MET A 66 17.99 -11.28 -0.16
N THR A 67 17.06 -11.17 0.80
CA THR A 67 15.98 -12.14 1.03
C THR A 67 14.72 -11.84 0.24
N ASP A 68 14.42 -10.56 0.04
CA ASP A 68 13.29 -10.04 -0.70
C ASP A 68 13.54 -8.59 -1.15
N MET A 69 12.64 -8.04 -1.98
CA MET A 69 12.79 -6.68 -2.53
C MET A 69 12.76 -5.58 -1.46
N TYR A 70 12.02 -5.79 -0.39
CA TYR A 70 11.92 -4.80 0.68
C TYR A 70 13.23 -4.75 1.48
N SER A 71 13.67 -5.90 2.00
CA SER A 71 14.92 -6.02 2.75
C SER A 71 16.13 -5.56 1.94
N ALA A 72 16.19 -5.93 0.65
CA ALA A 72 17.25 -5.50 -0.26
C ALA A 72 17.24 -3.97 -0.50
N GLY A 73 16.08 -3.32 -0.46
CA GLY A 73 15.98 -1.85 -0.57
C GLY A 73 16.69 -1.11 0.57
N PHE A 74 16.72 -1.70 1.77
CA PHE A 74 17.34 -1.14 2.96
C PHE A 74 18.72 -1.73 3.28
N TYR A 75 19.26 -2.57 2.38
CA TYR A 75 20.61 -3.08 2.50
C TYR A 75 21.62 -1.91 2.58
N PRO A 76 22.66 -1.98 3.44
CA PRO A 76 23.69 -0.95 3.56
C PRO A 76 24.68 -1.01 2.39
N TYR A 77 24.24 -0.60 1.21
CA TYR A 77 25.06 -0.61 0.00
C TYR A 77 26.39 0.14 0.21
N PRO A 78 27.50 -0.38 -0.35
CA PRO A 78 28.84 0.20 -0.14
C PRO A 78 28.99 1.59 -0.79
N SER A 79 28.13 1.94 -1.74
CA SER A 79 28.18 3.25 -2.41
C SER A 79 26.77 3.73 -2.81
N GLU A 80 26.65 5.02 -3.13
CA GLU A 80 25.40 5.58 -3.67
C GLU A 80 25.11 5.00 -5.07
N GLU A 81 26.13 4.72 -5.88
CA GLU A 81 25.99 4.09 -7.20
C GLU A 81 25.32 2.71 -7.09
N ALA A 82 25.71 1.91 -6.11
CA ALA A 82 25.13 0.60 -5.84
C ALA A 82 23.67 0.73 -5.34
N LYS A 83 23.43 1.62 -4.39
CA LYS A 83 22.11 1.89 -3.82
C LYS A 83 21.13 2.35 -4.89
N TRP A 84 21.52 3.31 -5.72
CA TRP A 84 20.66 3.82 -6.80
C TRP A 84 20.53 2.83 -7.96
N GLY A 85 21.54 1.98 -8.17
CA GLY A 85 21.44 0.84 -9.08
C GLY A 85 20.32 -0.13 -8.69
N TYR A 86 20.17 -0.39 -7.39
CA TYR A 86 19.07 -1.19 -6.87
C TYR A 86 17.73 -0.45 -6.97
N TRP A 87 17.64 0.76 -6.41
CA TRP A 87 16.37 1.49 -6.31
C TRP A 87 15.77 1.87 -7.67
N SER A 88 16.60 2.17 -8.67
CA SER A 88 16.11 2.45 -10.03
C SER A 88 15.40 1.24 -10.62
N LYS A 89 16.00 0.05 -10.55
CA LYS A 89 15.38 -1.20 -11.01
C LYS A 89 14.13 -1.54 -10.21
N HIS A 90 14.20 -1.45 -8.89
CA HIS A 90 13.08 -1.74 -8.01
C HIS A 90 11.86 -0.85 -8.32
N ALA A 91 12.06 0.47 -8.40
CA ALA A 91 10.99 1.42 -8.67
C ALA A 91 10.40 1.26 -10.08
N LEU A 92 11.24 1.04 -11.09
CA LEU A 92 10.76 0.78 -12.45
C LEU A 92 9.85 -0.43 -12.48
N MET A 93 10.29 -1.56 -11.93
CA MET A 93 9.57 -2.81 -11.97
C MET A 93 8.28 -2.82 -11.13
N ASN A 94 8.29 -2.17 -9.94
CA ASN A 94 7.17 -2.26 -8.99
C ASN A 94 6.22 -1.07 -9.06
N ARG A 95 6.61 0.03 -9.73
CA ARG A 95 5.80 1.25 -9.75
C ARG A 95 5.55 1.76 -11.17
N PHE A 96 6.56 1.82 -12.04
CA PHE A 96 6.38 2.48 -13.34
C PHE A 96 5.94 1.52 -14.46
N GLU A 97 6.56 0.38 -14.59
CA GLU A 97 6.34 -0.56 -15.71
C GLU A 97 5.18 -1.52 -15.51
N ILE A 98 4.83 -1.79 -14.26
CA ILE A 98 3.67 -2.64 -13.97
C ILE A 98 2.37 -1.91 -14.28
N SER A 99 1.49 -2.57 -15.02
CA SER A 99 0.13 -2.07 -15.29
C SER A 99 -0.77 -2.14 -14.05
N ALA A 100 -1.96 -1.54 -14.14
CA ALA A 100 -2.99 -1.70 -13.12
C ALA A 100 -3.35 -3.18 -12.92
N LEU A 101 -3.16 -3.69 -11.72
CA LEU A 101 -3.42 -5.08 -11.36
C LEU A 101 -4.93 -5.36 -11.32
N PRO A 102 -5.38 -6.55 -11.78
CA PRO A 102 -6.80 -6.88 -11.87
C PRO A 102 -7.57 -6.71 -10.55
N LEU A 103 -6.97 -7.10 -9.43
CA LEU A 103 -7.59 -6.99 -8.10
C LEU A 103 -7.93 -5.54 -7.74
N TYR A 104 -7.04 -4.59 -8.04
CA TYR A 104 -7.30 -3.17 -7.80
C TYR A 104 -8.40 -2.61 -8.72
N LYS A 105 -8.49 -3.10 -9.97
CA LYS A 105 -9.58 -2.74 -10.88
C LYS A 105 -10.92 -3.29 -10.38
N GLN A 106 -10.96 -4.54 -9.91
CA GLN A 106 -12.15 -5.15 -9.32
C GLN A 106 -12.62 -4.38 -8.08
N LEU A 107 -11.69 -3.97 -7.21
CA LEU A 107 -12.00 -3.14 -6.06
C LEU A 107 -12.57 -1.78 -6.47
N TYR A 108 -12.00 -1.16 -7.51
CA TYR A 108 -12.53 0.09 -8.07
C TYR A 108 -13.95 -0.08 -8.62
N ASP A 109 -14.24 -1.15 -9.35
CA ASP A 109 -15.59 -1.44 -9.86
C ASP A 109 -16.64 -1.46 -8.76
N ILE A 110 -16.30 -2.01 -7.58
CA ILE A 110 -17.20 -2.09 -6.43
C ILE A 110 -17.52 -0.69 -5.86
N VAL A 111 -16.53 0.21 -5.79
CA VAL A 111 -16.67 1.47 -5.05
C VAL A 111 -16.87 2.70 -5.91
N ARG A 112 -16.68 2.63 -7.23
CA ARG A 112 -16.67 3.80 -8.14
C ARG A 112 -17.95 4.63 -8.15
N GLN A 113 -19.07 4.04 -7.77
CA GLN A 113 -20.37 4.73 -7.69
C GLN A 113 -20.74 5.16 -6.26
N LYS A 114 -19.86 4.94 -5.30
CA LYS A 114 -20.01 5.29 -3.88
C LYS A 114 -19.16 6.52 -3.53
N ASN A 115 -19.50 7.18 -2.44
CA ASN A 115 -18.59 8.09 -1.79
C ASN A 115 -17.47 7.25 -1.17
N TYR A 116 -16.27 7.29 -1.72
CA TYR A 116 -15.15 6.52 -1.20
C TYR A 116 -13.92 7.38 -0.94
N PHE A 117 -13.10 6.94 -0.03
CA PHE A 117 -11.75 7.43 0.18
C PHE A 117 -10.79 6.26 0.45
N VAL A 118 -9.53 6.42 0.10
CA VAL A 118 -8.48 5.41 0.30
C VAL A 118 -7.38 6.00 1.15
N ILE A 119 -7.07 5.37 2.29
CA ILE A 119 -5.81 5.55 3.00
C ILE A 119 -4.96 4.29 2.79
N THR A 120 -3.72 4.47 2.35
CA THR A 120 -2.86 3.31 2.08
C THR A 120 -1.44 3.51 2.56
N THR A 121 -0.85 2.41 3.07
CA THR A 121 0.58 2.31 3.36
C THR A 121 1.37 1.78 2.15
N ASN A 122 0.68 1.38 1.06
CA ASN A 122 1.33 0.92 -0.16
C ASN A 122 1.89 2.09 -0.96
N VAL A 123 3.07 1.88 -1.51
CA VAL A 123 3.87 2.89 -2.24
C VAL A 123 4.07 2.55 -3.72
N ASP A 124 3.30 1.56 -4.21
CA ASP A 124 3.37 1.00 -5.57
C ASP A 124 2.47 1.70 -6.61
N HIS A 125 1.68 2.68 -6.16
CA HIS A 125 0.81 3.48 -7.02
C HIS A 125 -0.37 2.73 -7.67
N GLN A 126 -0.72 1.54 -7.21
CA GLN A 126 -1.71 0.71 -7.88
C GLN A 126 -3.13 1.28 -7.83
N PHE A 127 -3.53 1.96 -6.76
CA PHE A 127 -4.83 2.64 -6.71
C PHE A 127 -5.00 3.66 -7.83
N TYR A 128 -3.99 4.51 -8.05
CA TYR A 128 -4.02 5.50 -9.13
C TYR A 128 -4.12 4.83 -10.51
N LYS A 129 -3.34 3.77 -10.74
CA LYS A 129 -3.36 3.02 -12.01
C LYS A 129 -4.69 2.32 -12.27
N ALA A 130 -5.38 1.90 -11.22
CA ALA A 130 -6.67 1.23 -11.33
C ALA A 130 -7.85 2.18 -11.60
N GLY A 131 -7.62 3.50 -11.60
CA GLY A 131 -8.63 4.51 -11.93
C GLY A 131 -9.28 5.19 -10.73
N PHE A 132 -8.82 4.91 -9.50
CA PHE A 132 -9.27 5.67 -8.34
C PHE A 132 -8.89 7.15 -8.48
N SER A 133 -9.81 8.04 -8.12
CA SER A 133 -9.55 9.48 -8.18
C SER A 133 -8.39 9.87 -7.25
N GLU A 134 -7.40 10.58 -7.77
CA GLU A 134 -6.28 11.11 -6.98
C GLU A 134 -6.75 11.94 -5.77
N LYS A 135 -7.89 12.63 -5.91
CA LYS A 135 -8.48 13.43 -4.83
C LYS A 135 -8.96 12.58 -3.66
N ASN A 136 -9.23 11.30 -3.89
CA ASN A 136 -9.76 10.35 -2.92
C ASN A 136 -8.68 9.36 -2.42
N ILE A 137 -7.39 9.67 -2.60
CA ILE A 137 -6.29 8.80 -2.17
C ILE A 137 -5.34 9.57 -1.25
N PHE A 138 -4.99 8.94 -0.13
CA PHE A 138 -3.90 9.35 0.75
C PHE A 138 -2.88 8.22 0.90
N ALA A 139 -1.80 8.26 0.10
CA ALA A 139 -0.65 7.37 0.21
C ALA A 139 0.30 7.91 1.29
N ILE A 140 0.03 7.55 2.56
CA ILE A 140 0.63 8.16 3.74
C ILE A 140 2.13 7.87 3.91
N GLN A 141 2.64 6.77 3.35
CA GLN A 141 4.03 6.34 3.50
C GLN A 141 4.94 6.69 2.31
N GLY A 142 4.43 7.47 1.35
CA GLY A 142 5.21 7.93 0.20
C GLY A 142 4.90 7.19 -1.11
N ASP A 143 5.85 7.21 -2.05
CA ASP A 143 5.69 6.61 -3.40
C ASP A 143 7.07 6.21 -3.95
N TYR A 144 7.20 5.00 -4.49
CA TYR A 144 8.43 4.54 -5.17
C TYR A 144 8.83 5.41 -6.38
N GLY A 145 7.94 6.23 -6.87
CA GLY A 145 8.21 7.16 -7.97
C GLY A 145 8.80 8.50 -7.53
N LYS A 146 8.97 8.73 -6.23
CA LYS A 146 9.43 10.01 -5.68
C LYS A 146 10.76 9.88 -4.93
N ILE A 147 11.59 10.91 -5.06
CA ILE A 147 12.80 11.08 -4.26
C ILE A 147 12.76 12.40 -3.50
N GLN A 148 13.50 12.47 -2.40
CA GLN A 148 13.58 13.62 -1.50
C GLN A 148 15.02 13.90 -1.06
N CYS A 149 15.28 15.08 -0.49
CA CYS A 149 16.52 15.30 0.25
C CYS A 149 16.63 14.32 1.42
N ARG A 150 17.75 13.60 1.55
CA ARG A 150 17.96 12.65 2.65
C ARG A 150 17.84 13.27 4.05
N LYS A 151 18.19 14.55 4.19
CA LYS A 151 18.09 15.30 5.45
C LYS A 151 16.78 16.08 5.59
N GLY A 152 15.86 15.98 4.64
CA GLY A 152 14.61 16.75 4.67
C GLY A 152 14.85 18.26 4.70
N CYS A 153 15.89 18.79 4.04
CA CYS A 153 16.28 20.21 4.16
C CYS A 153 15.24 21.19 3.60
N HIS A 154 14.24 20.70 2.90
CA HIS A 154 13.13 21.48 2.34
C HIS A 154 11.92 20.58 2.06
N PRO A 155 10.68 21.10 2.06
CA PRO A 155 9.44 20.30 1.98
C PRO A 155 9.04 20.01 0.52
N LYS A 156 9.95 19.45 -0.31
CA LYS A 156 9.64 19.08 -1.69
C LYS A 156 10.14 17.68 -2.00
N THR A 157 9.33 16.96 -2.76
CA THR A 157 9.69 15.69 -3.41
C THR A 157 9.82 15.88 -4.92
N TYR A 158 10.50 14.95 -5.57
CA TYR A 158 10.79 15.02 -7.00
C TYR A 158 10.39 13.73 -7.69
N ASN A 159 9.71 13.82 -8.84
CA ASN A 159 9.43 12.66 -9.67
C ASN A 159 10.76 12.09 -10.22
N ALA A 160 10.97 10.80 -10.01
CA ALA A 160 12.22 10.12 -10.34
C ALA A 160 12.16 9.27 -11.61
N GLU A 161 11.00 9.16 -12.29
CA GLU A 161 10.82 8.24 -13.42
C GLU A 161 11.90 8.39 -14.49
N ARG A 162 12.08 9.62 -15.02
CA ARG A 162 13.06 9.89 -16.08
C ARG A 162 14.49 9.56 -15.64
N LEU A 163 14.80 9.84 -14.37
CA LEU A 163 16.10 9.54 -13.79
C LEU A 163 16.31 8.04 -13.67
N PHE A 164 15.34 7.31 -13.13
CA PHE A 164 15.41 5.86 -12.95
C PHE A 164 15.53 5.12 -14.28
N ARG A 165 14.81 5.55 -15.32
CA ARG A 165 14.96 4.97 -16.66
C ARG A 165 16.36 5.17 -17.23
N LYS A 166 16.98 6.35 -17.00
CA LYS A 166 18.38 6.60 -17.40
C LYS A 166 19.35 5.71 -16.62
N MET A 167 19.16 5.61 -15.30
CA MET A 167 20.01 4.77 -14.44
C MET A 167 19.97 3.31 -14.86
N ASP A 168 18.79 2.76 -15.07
CA ASP A 168 18.62 1.32 -15.40
C ASP A 168 19.18 1.00 -16.78
N ALA A 169 19.01 1.87 -17.76
CA ALA A 169 19.53 1.70 -19.12
C ALA A 169 21.07 1.57 -19.17
N VAL A 170 21.77 2.28 -18.28
CA VAL A 170 23.25 2.29 -18.26
C VAL A 170 23.86 1.52 -17.10
N ARG A 171 23.02 0.92 -16.23
CA ARG A 171 23.46 0.14 -15.09
C ARG A 171 24.31 -1.05 -15.55
N ARG A 172 25.45 -1.24 -14.90
CA ARG A 172 26.38 -2.38 -15.13
C ARG A 172 26.87 -2.89 -13.80
N ASP A 173 26.92 -4.20 -13.64
CA ASP A 173 27.41 -4.84 -12.41
C ASP A 173 26.74 -4.27 -11.14
N CYS A 174 25.41 -4.10 -11.15
CA CYS A 174 24.59 -3.49 -10.08
C CYS A 174 24.91 -2.02 -9.76
N LEU A 175 25.76 -1.36 -10.53
CA LEU A 175 26.19 0.03 -10.32
C LEU A 175 25.64 0.93 -11.43
N ILE A 176 25.32 2.17 -11.06
CA ILE A 176 25.10 3.26 -12.01
C ILE A 176 26.34 4.16 -12.10
N PRO A 177 26.53 4.92 -13.18
CA PRO A 177 27.57 5.94 -13.25
C PRO A 177 27.39 7.01 -12.17
N THR A 178 28.51 7.52 -11.63
CA THR A 178 28.53 8.50 -10.52
C THR A 178 27.80 9.81 -10.88
N GLU A 179 27.84 10.23 -12.14
CA GLU A 179 27.17 11.42 -12.63
C GLU A 179 25.64 11.33 -12.59
N LEU A 180 25.08 10.11 -12.47
CA LEU A 180 23.64 9.90 -12.32
C LEU A 180 23.20 9.83 -10.84
N VAL A 181 24.13 9.81 -9.88
CA VAL A 181 23.79 9.84 -8.46
C VAL A 181 23.10 11.16 -8.12
N PRO A 182 21.82 11.15 -7.68
CA PRO A 182 21.08 12.38 -7.48
C PRO A 182 21.58 13.17 -6.28
N LYS A 183 21.69 14.48 -6.47
CA LYS A 183 22.04 15.46 -5.43
C LYS A 183 20.86 16.39 -5.18
N CYS A 184 20.67 16.76 -3.92
CA CYS A 184 19.64 17.72 -3.55
C CYS A 184 19.89 19.07 -4.22
N PRO A 185 18.92 19.62 -4.98
CA PRO A 185 19.11 20.87 -5.70
C PRO A 185 19.23 22.09 -4.77
N ILE A 186 18.87 21.96 -3.49
CA ILE A 186 18.93 23.06 -2.53
C ILE A 186 20.23 23.02 -1.70
N CYS A 187 20.57 21.87 -1.11
CA CYS A 187 21.74 21.77 -0.22
C CYS A 187 22.93 21.01 -0.84
N GLY A 188 22.83 20.50 -2.07
CA GLY A 188 23.86 19.69 -2.72
C GLY A 188 24.08 18.29 -2.08
N GLY A 189 23.37 17.97 -1.00
CA GLY A 189 23.51 16.72 -0.26
C GLY A 189 22.90 15.52 -0.98
N ARG A 190 22.98 14.36 -0.33
CA ARG A 190 22.42 13.10 -0.86
C ARG A 190 20.90 13.15 -0.96
N MET A 191 20.35 12.42 -1.93
CA MET A 191 18.92 12.14 -2.02
C MET A 191 18.58 10.77 -1.42
N ALA A 192 17.30 10.55 -1.16
CA ALA A 192 16.72 9.29 -0.73
C ALA A 192 15.38 9.04 -1.45
N MET A 193 14.89 7.81 -1.44
CA MET A 193 13.51 7.53 -1.80
C MET A 193 12.57 8.26 -0.84
N ASN A 194 11.44 8.78 -1.34
CA ASN A 194 10.41 9.34 -0.47
C ASN A 194 9.56 8.19 0.12
N LEU A 195 10.12 7.53 1.12
CA LEU A 195 9.52 6.43 1.87
C LEU A 195 9.63 6.74 3.36
N ARG A 196 8.55 6.54 4.11
CA ARG A 196 8.52 6.77 5.57
C ARG A 196 9.23 5.62 6.30
N CYS A 197 10.54 5.69 6.37
CA CYS A 197 11.38 4.71 7.08
C CYS A 197 12.18 5.33 8.25
N ASP A 198 12.20 6.66 8.33
CA ASP A 198 12.86 7.42 9.39
C ASP A 198 12.19 8.79 9.61
N ASN A 199 12.76 9.61 10.52
CA ASN A 199 12.25 10.93 10.87
C ASN A 199 12.54 12.03 9.82
N TYR A 200 13.20 11.70 8.71
CA TYR A 200 13.51 12.64 7.63
C TYR A 200 12.54 12.55 6.46
N PHE A 201 11.47 11.76 6.60
CA PHE A 201 10.43 11.68 5.58
C PHE A 201 9.84 13.06 5.29
N VAL A 202 9.84 13.45 4.02
CA VAL A 202 9.32 14.74 3.59
C VAL A 202 7.84 14.62 3.25
N GLU A 203 7.03 15.27 4.05
CA GLU A 203 5.61 15.54 3.79
C GLU A 203 5.53 16.79 2.91
N ASP A 204 5.39 16.59 1.59
CA ASP A 204 5.28 17.70 0.65
C ASP A 204 3.86 18.30 0.63
N GLU A 205 3.67 19.38 -0.11
CA GLU A 205 2.36 20.04 -0.22
C GLU A 205 1.26 19.09 -0.71
N THR A 206 1.60 18.14 -1.60
CA THR A 206 0.61 17.16 -2.09
C THR A 206 0.22 16.16 -1.02
N TRP A 207 1.16 15.79 -0.15
CA TRP A 207 0.91 14.94 1.00
C TRP A 207 -0.03 15.63 2.00
N HIS A 208 0.24 16.90 2.37
CA HIS A 208 -0.63 17.67 3.28
C HIS A 208 -2.04 17.86 2.70
N LYS A 209 -2.16 18.22 1.43
CA LYS A 209 -3.46 18.31 0.76
C LYS A 209 -4.24 16.98 0.77
N ALA A 210 -3.55 15.84 0.67
CA ALA A 210 -4.21 14.54 0.76
C ALA A 210 -4.63 14.21 2.19
N ALA A 211 -3.85 14.60 3.20
CA ALA A 211 -4.20 14.48 4.60
C ALA A 211 -5.42 15.35 4.94
N ASP A 212 -5.48 16.60 4.46
CA ASP A 212 -6.62 17.50 4.66
C ASP A 212 -7.90 16.89 4.07
N ARG A 213 -7.86 16.37 2.84
CA ARG A 213 -9.02 15.70 2.21
C ARG A 213 -9.47 14.45 2.96
N TYR A 214 -8.52 13.70 3.55
CA TYR A 214 -8.85 12.56 4.41
C TYR A 214 -9.64 13.00 5.65
N VAL A 215 -9.20 14.06 6.33
CA VAL A 215 -9.89 14.63 7.50
C VAL A 215 -11.26 15.19 7.09
N GLU A 216 -11.33 15.87 5.95
CA GLU A 216 -12.58 16.38 5.39
C GLU A 216 -13.58 15.25 5.11
N PHE A 217 -13.14 14.16 4.47
CA PHE A 217 -13.96 12.97 4.22
C PHE A 217 -14.54 12.39 5.51
N LEU A 218 -13.73 12.23 6.56
CA LEU A 218 -14.20 11.73 7.86
C LEU A 218 -15.24 12.69 8.48
N THR A 219 -14.99 13.98 8.40
CA THR A 219 -15.89 15.01 8.94
C THR A 219 -17.25 15.03 8.24
N GLN A 220 -17.25 14.97 6.92
CA GLN A 220 -18.48 14.98 6.09
C GLN A 220 -19.35 13.74 6.28
N HIS A 221 -18.76 12.62 6.70
CA HIS A 221 -19.48 11.36 6.88
C HIS A 221 -19.70 10.98 8.36
N LYS A 222 -19.40 11.87 9.29
CA LYS A 222 -19.69 11.66 10.71
C LYS A 222 -21.19 11.44 10.92
N GLY A 223 -21.57 10.36 11.60
CA GLY A 223 -22.95 9.98 11.88
C GLY A 223 -23.70 9.31 10.73
N LYS A 224 -23.06 9.13 9.56
CA LYS A 224 -23.58 8.37 8.43
C LYS A 224 -23.18 6.90 8.53
N LYS A 225 -23.78 6.01 7.73
CA LYS A 225 -23.36 4.61 7.60
C LYS A 225 -22.03 4.56 6.83
N VAL A 226 -20.92 4.34 7.54
CA VAL A 226 -19.59 4.25 6.93
C VAL A 226 -19.05 2.84 7.09
N VAL A 227 -18.63 2.26 5.98
CA VAL A 227 -17.87 1.02 5.98
C VAL A 227 -16.38 1.34 5.97
N LEU A 228 -15.66 0.89 7.00
CA LEU A 228 -14.21 0.87 7.06
C LEU A 228 -13.73 -0.47 6.49
N TRP A 229 -13.20 -0.45 5.28
CA TRP A 229 -12.81 -1.66 4.56
C TRP A 229 -11.30 -1.84 4.60
N GLU A 230 -10.83 -2.68 5.54
CA GLU A 230 -9.41 -2.98 5.76
C GLU A 230 -8.96 -4.14 4.89
N LEU A 231 -7.93 -3.92 4.07
CA LEU A 231 -7.44 -4.84 3.05
C LEU A 231 -5.93 -5.12 3.23
N GLY A 232 -5.59 -6.30 3.74
CA GLY A 232 -4.22 -6.76 3.85
C GLY A 232 -3.32 -5.90 4.73
N VAL A 233 -3.87 -5.35 5.83
CA VAL A 233 -3.12 -4.57 6.80
C VAL A 233 -2.60 -5.50 7.90
N GLY A 234 -1.28 -5.65 7.97
CA GLY A 234 -0.61 -6.45 9.00
C GLY A 234 -0.22 -5.65 10.24
N PHE A 235 0.51 -6.31 11.16
CA PHE A 235 0.98 -5.71 12.42
C PHE A 235 2.31 -4.94 12.31
N ASN A 236 2.88 -4.76 11.11
CA ASN A 236 4.11 -3.96 10.96
C ASN A 236 3.89 -2.47 11.26
N THR A 237 2.73 -1.93 10.86
CA THR A 237 2.36 -0.52 11.08
C THR A 237 0.88 -0.38 11.44
N PRO A 238 0.39 -1.06 12.50
CA PRO A 238 -1.04 -1.11 12.82
C PRO A 238 -1.58 0.26 13.25
N VAL A 239 -0.72 1.13 13.72
CA VAL A 239 -1.04 2.50 14.19
C VAL A 239 -1.60 3.40 13.07
N ILE A 240 -1.40 3.07 11.79
CA ILE A 240 -1.81 3.92 10.67
C ILE A 240 -3.25 3.62 10.22
N ILE A 241 -3.63 2.34 10.16
CA ILE A 241 -4.93 1.92 9.63
C ILE A 241 -5.68 1.04 10.65
N ARG A 242 -5.09 -0.06 11.09
CA ARG A 242 -5.75 -1.10 11.86
C ARG A 242 -6.37 -0.55 13.17
N TRP A 243 -5.56 0.00 14.04
CA TRP A 243 -6.03 0.55 15.31
C TRP A 243 -6.90 1.80 15.16
N PRO A 244 -6.61 2.76 14.25
CA PRO A 244 -7.54 3.85 13.96
C PRO A 244 -8.90 3.37 13.48
N PHE A 245 -9.00 2.35 12.61
CA PHE A 245 -10.27 1.81 12.16
C PHE A 245 -11.07 1.19 13.30
N GLU A 246 -10.43 0.36 14.13
CA GLU A 246 -11.05 -0.19 15.33
C GLU A 246 -11.56 0.90 16.26
N LYS A 247 -10.76 1.93 16.51
CA LYS A 247 -11.15 3.10 17.32
C LYS A 247 -12.36 3.83 16.71
N MET A 248 -12.35 4.07 15.41
CA MET A 248 -13.47 4.73 14.73
C MET A 248 -14.79 3.97 14.88
N VAL A 249 -14.77 2.61 14.81
CA VAL A 249 -15.96 1.79 15.03
C VAL A 249 -16.42 1.85 16.49
N ARG A 250 -15.51 1.89 17.46
CA ARG A 250 -15.87 2.07 18.89
C ARG A 250 -16.58 3.40 19.12
N GLU A 251 -16.06 4.46 18.55
CA GLU A 251 -16.54 5.83 18.78
C GLU A 251 -17.80 6.19 17.97
N ASN A 252 -18.12 5.44 16.89
CA ASN A 252 -19.24 5.75 15.99
C ASN A 252 -20.13 4.53 15.80
N LYS A 253 -21.35 4.54 16.37
CA LYS A 253 -22.30 3.44 16.30
C LYS A 253 -22.79 3.09 14.88
N SER A 254 -22.69 4.02 13.93
CA SER A 254 -23.07 3.84 12.53
C SER A 254 -21.93 3.35 11.63
N TYR A 255 -20.73 3.15 12.20
CA TYR A 255 -19.59 2.63 11.45
C TYR A 255 -19.48 1.11 11.59
N SER A 256 -19.11 0.45 10.49
CA SER A 256 -18.84 -0.99 10.46
C SER A 256 -17.43 -1.24 9.91
N LEU A 257 -16.78 -2.32 10.38
CA LEU A 257 -15.48 -2.76 9.91
C LEU A 257 -15.64 -4.02 9.06
N ILE A 258 -15.02 -4.03 7.88
CA ILE A 258 -14.77 -5.24 7.10
C ILE A 258 -13.25 -5.41 7.02
N ARG A 259 -12.73 -6.52 7.55
CA ARG A 259 -11.30 -6.84 7.56
C ARG A 259 -11.03 -8.07 6.72
N LEU A 260 -10.32 -7.90 5.60
CA LEU A 260 -9.85 -9.02 4.78
C LEU A 260 -8.33 -9.16 4.98
N ASN A 261 -7.92 -10.30 5.47
CA ASN A 261 -6.51 -10.62 5.65
C ASN A 261 -6.31 -12.14 5.59
N MET A 262 -5.13 -12.57 5.18
CA MET A 262 -4.71 -13.95 5.32
C MET A 262 -3.97 -14.10 6.66
N HIS A 263 -4.53 -14.90 7.56
CA HIS A 263 -4.02 -15.21 8.91
C HIS A 263 -4.21 -14.13 10.01
N GLU A 264 -4.61 -12.89 9.65
CA GLU A 264 -4.74 -11.79 10.64
C GLU A 264 -6.10 -11.07 10.52
N ALA A 265 -7.17 -11.81 10.22
CA ALA A 265 -8.51 -11.24 10.02
C ALA A 265 -9.32 -11.07 11.32
N ALA A 266 -8.82 -11.48 12.46
CA ALA A 266 -9.52 -11.38 13.74
C ALA A 266 -9.92 -9.93 14.05
N VAL A 267 -11.16 -9.74 14.52
CA VAL A 267 -11.69 -8.45 14.97
C VAL A 267 -11.80 -8.42 16.49
N PRO A 268 -11.70 -7.26 17.14
CA PRO A 268 -11.86 -7.13 18.58
C PRO A 268 -13.29 -7.48 19.03
N GLU A 269 -13.42 -8.18 20.18
CA GLU A 269 -14.70 -8.62 20.75
C GLU A 269 -15.68 -7.45 21.00
N ASP A 270 -15.16 -6.31 21.44
CA ASP A 270 -15.96 -5.11 21.77
C ASP A 270 -16.61 -4.41 20.57
N ILE A 271 -16.26 -4.80 19.34
CA ILE A 271 -16.87 -4.30 18.10
C ILE A 271 -17.40 -5.41 17.19
N GLU A 272 -17.40 -6.67 17.61
CA GLU A 272 -17.73 -7.83 16.78
C GLU A 272 -19.14 -7.77 16.14
N GLU A 273 -20.13 -7.18 16.81
CA GLU A 273 -21.48 -6.99 16.27
C GLU A 273 -21.53 -6.07 15.02
N ARG A 274 -20.47 -5.28 14.81
CA ARG A 274 -20.36 -4.33 13.70
C ARG A 274 -19.08 -4.54 12.88
N ALA A 275 -18.47 -5.72 13.02
CA ALA A 275 -17.21 -6.04 12.36
C ALA A 275 -17.24 -7.45 11.75
N ILE A 276 -16.80 -7.57 10.52
CA ILE A 276 -16.66 -8.83 9.80
C ILE A 276 -15.18 -9.06 9.50
N GLY A 277 -14.63 -10.15 10.04
CA GLY A 277 -13.28 -10.61 9.72
C GLY A 277 -13.34 -11.80 8.75
N ILE A 278 -12.71 -11.68 7.59
CA ILE A 278 -12.63 -12.75 6.60
C ILE A 278 -11.17 -13.16 6.43
N ASP A 279 -10.84 -14.35 6.92
CA ASP A 279 -9.54 -14.98 6.74
C ASP A 279 -9.54 -15.78 5.43
N GLY A 280 -8.66 -15.41 4.50
CA GLY A 280 -8.56 -16.13 3.24
C GLY A 280 -7.98 -15.34 2.07
N ASP A 281 -8.09 -15.94 0.90
CA ASP A 281 -7.63 -15.37 -0.37
C ASP A 281 -8.46 -14.12 -0.74
N MET A 282 -7.86 -12.97 -0.53
CA MET A 282 -8.49 -11.66 -0.77
C MET A 282 -8.95 -11.48 -2.22
N ALA A 283 -8.21 -12.01 -3.19
CA ALA A 283 -8.59 -11.90 -4.59
C ALA A 283 -9.90 -12.66 -4.87
N LYS A 284 -10.06 -13.85 -4.28
CA LYS A 284 -11.31 -14.63 -4.39
C LYS A 284 -12.48 -13.94 -3.70
N VAL A 285 -12.24 -13.39 -2.50
CA VAL A 285 -13.28 -12.65 -1.73
C VAL A 285 -13.76 -11.44 -2.53
N ILE A 286 -12.85 -10.57 -2.99
CA ILE A 286 -13.19 -9.36 -3.74
C ILE A 286 -13.89 -9.71 -5.06
N MET A 287 -13.46 -10.76 -5.76
CA MET A 287 -14.11 -11.23 -6.99
C MET A 287 -15.56 -11.66 -6.73
N LYS A 288 -15.83 -12.40 -5.64
CA LYS A 288 -17.20 -12.79 -5.27
C LYS A 288 -18.07 -11.59 -4.91
N ILE A 289 -17.58 -10.68 -4.06
CA ILE A 289 -18.29 -9.44 -3.70
C ILE A 289 -18.63 -8.64 -4.94
N ARG A 290 -17.65 -8.47 -5.87
CA ARG A 290 -17.87 -7.78 -7.13
C ARG A 290 -19.00 -8.41 -7.94
N GLY A 291 -19.02 -9.74 -8.05
CA GLY A 291 -20.06 -10.47 -8.79
C GLY A 291 -21.48 -10.35 -8.20
N LEU A 292 -21.60 -9.89 -6.94
CA LEU A 292 -22.88 -9.64 -6.28
C LEU A 292 -23.33 -8.14 -6.35
N ILE A 293 -22.39 -7.24 -6.64
CA ILE A 293 -22.66 -5.78 -6.65
C ILE A 293 -22.74 -5.21 -8.08
N VAL A 294 -21.88 -5.69 -8.97
CA VAL A 294 -21.70 -5.22 -10.35
C VAL A 294 -22.24 -6.25 -11.35
#